data_162cf4e19a03506f5bdf3518be375a1c
#
_entry.id   162cf4e19a03506f5bdf3518be375a1c
#
_cell.length_a   1.000
_cell.length_b   1.000
_cell.length_c   1.000
_cell.angle_alpha   90.00
_cell.angle_beta   90.00
_cell.angle_gamma   90.00
#
_symmetry.space_group_name_H-M   'P 1'
#
loop_
_entity.id
_entity.type
_entity.pdbx_description
1 polymer ?
#
loop_
_entity_poly.entity_id
_entity_poly.type
_entity_poly.pdbx_seq_one_letter_code
_entity_poly.pdbx_strand_id
1 'polypeptide(L)'
;GYETVLTDPANGGGVFLAHRLGLPVVFNVRWTVHGEAHFAIAPSPLSYVPLPPSEMTDGMTFLERVKNMIFYNVRMHLYRRVVGPHYSALSKRYFGPDVDYFSLFQAADLWLMRVDFVFEFPRPTMPNVVYMGGFQCK
;
A
#
# COMPACT_ATOMS: atom_id res chain seq x y z
N GLY A 1 0.58 28.32 6.24
CA GLY A 1 1.15 27.32 5.31
C GLY A 1 0.43 25.99 5.45
N TYR A 2 0.68 25.07 4.55
CA TYR A 2 0.17 23.69 4.68
C TYR A 2 1.07 22.94 5.66
N GLU A 3 0.47 22.05 6.47
CA GLU A 3 1.18 21.30 7.51
C GLU A 3 1.30 19.81 7.20
N THR A 4 0.47 19.30 6.28
CA THR A 4 0.47 17.89 5.89
C THR A 4 -0.12 17.71 4.49
N VAL A 5 0.18 16.59 3.85
CA VAL A 5 -0.40 16.18 2.57
C VAL A 5 -1.25 14.93 2.79
N LEU A 6 -2.55 15.06 2.53
CA LEU A 6 -3.48 13.93 2.50
C LEU A 6 -3.60 13.44 1.07
N THR A 7 -3.28 12.19 0.81
CA THR A 7 -3.27 11.61 -0.54
C THR A 7 -3.76 10.17 -0.57
N ASP A 8 -4.10 9.69 -1.75
CA ASP A 8 -4.43 8.29 -1.98
C ASP A 8 -3.19 7.56 -2.52
N PRO A 9 -2.79 6.41 -1.96
CA PRO A 9 -1.61 5.66 -2.40
C PRO A 9 -1.72 5.14 -3.85
N ALA A 10 -2.93 5.03 -4.40
CA ALA A 10 -3.12 4.68 -5.80
C ALA A 10 -2.52 5.73 -6.77
N ASN A 11 -2.31 6.96 -6.28
CA ASN A 11 -1.73 8.07 -7.03
C ASN A 11 -0.40 8.50 -6.42
N GLY A 12 0.71 8.01 -6.95
CA GLY A 12 2.06 8.32 -6.46
C GLY A 12 2.45 9.80 -6.52
N GLY A 13 1.71 10.63 -7.25
CA GLY A 13 1.98 12.08 -7.35
C GLY A 13 1.91 12.82 -6.03
N GLY A 14 0.99 12.43 -5.14
CA GLY A 14 0.85 13.06 -3.82
C GLY A 14 2.08 12.85 -2.94
N VAL A 15 2.68 11.68 -2.99
CA VAL A 15 3.90 11.35 -2.23
C VAL A 15 5.09 12.19 -2.70
N PHE A 16 5.25 12.34 -4.01
CA PHE A 16 6.29 13.18 -4.58
C PHE A 16 6.12 14.66 -4.22
N LEU A 17 4.88 15.14 -4.24
CA LEU A 17 4.57 16.52 -3.83
C LEU A 17 4.92 16.75 -2.35
N ALA A 18 4.51 15.84 -1.48
CA ALA A 18 4.81 15.92 -0.06
C ALA A 18 6.33 15.92 0.20
N HIS A 19 7.04 15.00 -0.43
CA HIS A 19 8.50 14.94 -0.34
C HIS A 19 9.16 16.24 -0.81
N ARG A 20 8.69 16.84 -1.92
CA ARG A 20 9.20 18.10 -2.45
C ARG A 20 8.97 19.27 -1.51
N LEU A 21 7.85 19.27 -0.81
CA LEU A 21 7.47 20.33 0.15
C LEU A 21 8.02 20.09 1.57
N GLY A 22 8.63 18.94 1.82
CA GLY A 22 9.09 18.56 3.16
C GLY A 22 7.94 18.39 4.17
N LEU A 23 6.76 17.95 3.69
CA LEU A 23 5.57 17.81 4.50
C LEU A 23 5.28 16.34 4.84
N PRO A 24 4.71 16.07 6.03
CA PRO A 24 4.25 14.75 6.41
C PRO A 24 3.21 14.20 5.43
N VAL A 25 3.24 12.88 5.24
CA VAL A 25 2.31 12.17 4.33
C VAL A 25 1.30 11.39 5.14
N VAL A 26 0.03 11.66 4.87
CA VAL A 26 -1.11 10.89 5.37
C VAL A 26 -1.80 10.22 4.19
N PHE A 27 -1.83 8.89 4.18
CA PHE A 27 -2.58 8.13 3.20
C PHE A 27 -4.02 7.92 3.62
N ASN A 28 -4.96 8.24 2.71
CA ASN A 28 -6.37 7.90 2.83
C ASN A 28 -6.69 6.75 1.88
N VAL A 29 -6.69 5.54 2.42
CA VAL A 29 -6.69 4.31 1.64
C VAL A 29 -8.10 3.74 1.52
N ARG A 30 -8.60 3.63 0.28
CA ARG A 30 -9.85 2.92 0.00
C ARG A 30 -9.62 1.42 -0.22
N TRP A 31 -8.59 1.10 -1.00
CA TRP A 31 -8.29 -0.23 -1.47
C TRP A 31 -6.78 -0.42 -1.54
N THR A 32 -6.33 -1.61 -1.25
CA THR A 32 -4.92 -2.00 -1.38
C THR A 32 -4.73 -2.93 -2.60
N VAL A 33 -5.30 -2.52 -3.74
CA VAL A 33 -5.37 -3.36 -4.94
C VAL A 33 -4.04 -3.66 -5.59
N HIS A 34 -3.03 -2.83 -5.37
CA HIS A 34 -1.69 -3.03 -5.94
C HIS A 34 -0.73 -3.76 -4.99
N GLY A 35 -1.23 -4.17 -3.83
CA GLY A 35 -0.44 -4.86 -2.81
C GLY A 35 0.31 -3.92 -1.86
N GLU A 36 -0.09 -2.66 -1.77
CA GLU A 36 0.52 -1.65 -0.89
C GLU A 36 0.57 -2.13 0.56
N ALA A 37 -0.49 -2.82 1.00
CA ALA A 37 -0.53 -3.43 2.32
C ALA A 37 0.58 -4.47 2.58
N HIS A 38 1.15 -5.04 1.54
CA HIS A 38 2.17 -6.08 1.64
C HIS A 38 3.60 -5.56 1.59
N PHE A 39 3.84 -4.42 0.95
CA PHE A 39 5.20 -3.87 0.84
C PHE A 39 5.42 -2.57 1.63
N ALA A 40 4.38 -1.82 1.93
CA ALA A 40 4.50 -0.51 2.55
C ALA A 40 3.96 -0.46 3.99
N ILE A 41 3.02 -1.34 4.34
CA ILE A 41 2.47 -1.46 5.69
C ILE A 41 3.17 -2.62 6.42
N ALA A 42 2.64 -3.07 7.53
CA ALA A 42 3.14 -4.22 8.28
C ALA A 42 3.20 -5.50 7.44
N PRO A 43 4.08 -6.44 7.76
CA PRO A 43 4.12 -7.72 7.08
C PRO A 43 2.74 -8.36 7.00
N SER A 44 2.31 -8.70 5.79
CA SER A 44 1.06 -9.43 5.56
C SER A 44 1.39 -10.88 5.22
N PRO A 45 1.25 -11.81 6.18
CA PRO A 45 1.62 -13.20 5.96
C PRO A 45 0.75 -13.84 4.89
N LEU A 46 1.36 -14.25 3.79
CA LEU A 46 0.67 -14.86 2.64
C LEU A 46 0.03 -16.21 2.94
N SER A 47 0.33 -16.77 4.11
CA SER A 47 -0.22 -18.04 4.57
C SER A 47 -1.66 -17.96 5.06
N TYR A 48 -2.15 -16.76 5.43
CA TYR A 48 -3.53 -16.56 5.88
C TYR A 48 -4.14 -15.21 5.49
N VAL A 49 -3.36 -14.29 4.91
CA VAL A 49 -3.88 -13.04 4.36
C VAL A 49 -3.99 -13.18 2.84
N PRO A 50 -5.21 -13.35 2.30
CA PRO A 50 -5.40 -13.49 0.85
C PRO A 50 -5.18 -12.15 0.15
N LEU A 51 -4.61 -12.20 -1.06
CA LEU A 51 -4.49 -11.03 -1.92
C LEU A 51 -5.79 -10.74 -2.66
N PRO A 52 -6.28 -9.52 -2.66
CA PRO A 52 -7.37 -9.11 -3.55
C PRO A 52 -6.91 -9.14 -5.04
N PRO A 53 -7.77 -9.47 -5.98
CA PRO A 53 -9.13 -10.00 -5.87
C PRO A 53 -9.16 -11.54 -5.91
N SER A 54 -8.63 -12.20 -4.90
CA SER A 54 -8.76 -13.64 -4.80
C SER A 54 -10.09 -13.99 -4.09
N GLU A 55 -10.70 -15.09 -4.50
CA GLU A 55 -11.87 -15.66 -3.82
C GLU A 55 -11.47 -16.50 -2.58
N MET A 56 -10.21 -16.40 -2.17
CA MET A 56 -9.65 -17.15 -1.03
C MET A 56 -10.02 -16.50 0.30
N THR A 57 -10.11 -17.30 1.34
CA THR A 57 -10.37 -16.87 2.72
C THR A 57 -9.10 -17.04 3.57
N ASP A 58 -9.14 -16.60 4.81
CA ASP A 58 -8.07 -16.80 5.81
C ASP A 58 -7.84 -18.27 6.17
N GLY A 59 -8.89 -19.12 5.99
CA GLY A 59 -8.83 -20.57 6.15
C GLY A 59 -8.24 -21.33 4.96
N MET A 60 -7.20 -20.80 4.32
CA MET A 60 -6.60 -21.39 3.11
C MET A 60 -6.05 -22.81 3.31
N THR A 61 -6.36 -23.69 2.36
CA THR A 61 -5.67 -24.96 2.16
C THR A 61 -4.22 -24.76 1.74
N PHE A 62 -3.42 -25.81 1.76
CA PHE A 62 -2.02 -25.73 1.31
C PHE A 62 -1.89 -25.21 -0.14
N LEU A 63 -2.73 -25.72 -1.05
CA LEU A 63 -2.70 -25.29 -2.46
C LEU A 63 -3.10 -23.83 -2.64
N GLU A 64 -4.06 -23.36 -1.87
CA GLU A 64 -4.46 -21.93 -1.88
C GLU A 64 -3.36 -21.02 -1.35
N ARG A 65 -2.63 -21.43 -0.31
CA ARG A 65 -1.45 -20.69 0.18
C ARG A 65 -0.37 -20.61 -0.89
N VAL A 66 -0.11 -21.71 -1.61
CA VAL A 66 0.84 -21.70 -2.73
C VAL A 66 0.38 -20.77 -3.85
N LYS A 67 -0.90 -20.83 -4.22
CA LYS A 67 -1.48 -19.89 -5.21
C LYS A 67 -1.35 -18.45 -4.77
N ASN A 68 -1.66 -18.14 -3.51
CA ASN A 68 -1.57 -16.78 -2.96
C ASN A 68 -0.12 -16.25 -3.04
N MET A 69 0.86 -17.10 -2.70
CA MET A 69 2.28 -16.76 -2.80
C MET A 69 2.70 -16.50 -4.25
N ILE A 70 2.26 -17.33 -5.20
CA ILE A 70 2.55 -17.15 -6.62
C ILE A 70 1.92 -15.85 -7.12
N PHE A 71 0.65 -15.58 -6.81
CA PHE A 71 -0.03 -14.34 -7.19
C PHE A 71 0.67 -13.11 -6.64
N TYR A 72 1.12 -13.14 -5.39
CA TYR A 72 1.91 -12.07 -4.81
C TYR A 72 3.18 -11.79 -5.61
N ASN A 73 3.97 -12.83 -5.87
CA ASN A 73 5.25 -12.68 -6.58
C ASN A 73 5.05 -12.18 -8.00
N VAL A 74 4.08 -12.72 -8.73
CA VAL A 74 3.74 -12.29 -10.09
C VAL A 74 3.28 -10.83 -10.09
N ARG A 75 2.38 -10.45 -9.18
CA ARG A 75 1.89 -9.08 -9.06
C ARG A 75 3.00 -8.09 -8.74
N MET A 76 3.84 -8.41 -7.75
CA MET A 76 4.97 -7.56 -7.39
C MET A 76 6.00 -7.44 -8.51
N HIS A 77 6.23 -8.52 -9.24
CA HIS A 77 7.11 -8.49 -10.41
C HIS A 77 6.55 -7.58 -11.52
N LEU A 78 5.27 -7.74 -11.85
CA LEU A 78 4.58 -6.90 -12.83
C LEU A 78 4.56 -5.44 -12.39
N TYR A 79 4.22 -5.16 -11.13
CA TYR A 79 4.20 -3.80 -10.59
C TYR A 79 5.59 -3.14 -10.72
N ARG A 80 6.65 -3.83 -10.32
CA ARG A 80 8.02 -3.33 -10.45
C ARG A 80 8.47 -3.15 -11.90
N ARG A 81 7.98 -3.98 -12.82
CA ARG A 81 8.34 -3.92 -14.26
C ARG A 81 7.53 -2.88 -15.03
N VAL A 82 6.27 -2.68 -14.69
CA VAL A 82 5.35 -1.80 -15.42
C VAL A 82 5.29 -0.42 -14.77
N VAL A 83 5.02 -0.38 -13.47
CA VAL A 83 4.79 0.87 -12.72
C VAL A 83 6.10 1.47 -12.22
N GLY A 84 6.99 0.63 -11.72
CA GLY A 84 8.27 1.04 -11.12
C GLY A 84 9.11 1.95 -12.01
N PRO A 85 9.35 1.64 -13.30
CA PRO A 85 10.18 2.47 -14.16
C PRO A 85 9.65 3.88 -14.36
N HIS A 86 8.32 4.05 -14.47
CA HIS A 86 7.71 5.36 -14.64
C HIS A 86 7.92 6.26 -13.41
N TYR A 87 7.65 5.71 -12.23
CA TYR A 87 7.86 6.46 -10.98
C TYR A 87 9.34 6.66 -10.66
N SER A 88 10.19 5.67 -10.95
CA SER A 88 11.65 5.83 -10.80
C SER A 88 12.22 6.88 -11.74
N ALA A 89 11.71 6.98 -12.96
CA ALA A 89 12.12 8.03 -13.89
C ALA A 89 11.71 9.42 -13.40
N LEU A 90 10.49 9.55 -12.86
CA LEU A 90 10.02 10.79 -12.24
C LEU A 90 10.85 11.15 -11.01
N SER A 91 11.11 10.18 -10.13
CA SER A 91 11.93 10.38 -8.93
C SER A 91 13.32 10.89 -9.30
N LYS A 92 14.00 10.23 -10.20
CA LYS A 92 15.34 10.62 -10.66
C LYS A 92 15.37 12.00 -11.30
N ARG A 93 14.33 12.35 -12.05
CA ARG A 93 14.24 13.65 -12.75
C ARG A 93 14.08 14.82 -11.78
N TYR A 94 13.30 14.66 -10.70
CA TYR A 94 12.93 15.76 -9.80
C TYR A 94 13.63 15.76 -8.46
N PHE A 95 14.11 14.61 -7.97
CA PHE A 95 14.70 14.46 -6.63
C PHE A 95 16.12 13.87 -6.64
N GLY A 96 16.58 13.37 -7.78
CA GLY A 96 17.90 12.73 -7.90
C GLY A 96 17.85 11.21 -7.76
N PRO A 97 19.02 10.54 -7.94
CA PRO A 97 19.11 9.09 -8.01
C PRO A 97 18.86 8.39 -6.67
N ASP A 98 19.02 9.11 -5.56
CA ASP A 98 19.01 8.53 -4.21
C ASP A 98 17.60 8.37 -3.62
N VAL A 99 16.58 8.94 -4.28
CA VAL A 99 15.19 8.88 -3.80
C VAL A 99 14.46 7.73 -4.48
N ASP A 100 14.23 6.66 -3.72
CA ASP A 100 13.44 5.52 -4.19
C ASP A 100 11.95 5.72 -3.93
N TYR A 101 11.14 5.52 -4.97
CA TYR A 101 9.70 5.63 -4.91
C TYR A 101 9.06 4.75 -3.82
N PHE A 102 9.52 3.50 -3.70
CA PHE A 102 8.97 2.58 -2.71
C PHE A 102 9.28 3.02 -1.27
N SER A 103 10.47 3.57 -1.04
CA SER A 103 10.86 4.07 0.29
C SER A 103 9.99 5.25 0.73
N LEU A 104 9.54 6.08 -0.21
CA LEU A 104 8.63 7.19 0.11
C LEU A 104 7.26 6.70 0.62
N PHE A 105 6.75 5.58 0.11
CA PHE A 105 5.53 4.97 0.63
C PHE A 105 5.71 4.42 2.04
N GLN A 106 6.84 3.76 2.28
CA GLN A 106 7.15 3.19 3.59
C GLN A 106 7.38 4.28 4.67
N ALA A 107 7.84 5.44 4.23
CA ALA A 107 8.09 6.58 5.11
C ALA A 107 6.84 7.41 5.45
N ALA A 108 5.65 6.99 5.01
CA ALA A 108 4.42 7.71 5.31
C ALA A 108 4.13 7.72 6.83
N ASP A 109 3.74 8.88 7.33
CA ASP A 109 3.52 9.11 8.76
C ASP A 109 2.25 8.41 9.27
N LEU A 110 1.19 8.38 8.44
CA LEU A 110 -0.09 7.81 8.84
C LEU A 110 -0.81 7.15 7.66
N TRP A 111 -1.40 5.99 7.91
CA TRP A 111 -2.26 5.26 7.01
C TRP A 111 -3.69 5.20 7.55
N LEU A 112 -4.59 5.95 6.94
CA LEU A 112 -6.02 5.93 7.25
C LEU A 112 -6.70 4.90 6.36
N MET A 113 -6.92 3.71 6.89
CA MET A 113 -7.54 2.60 6.16
C MET A 113 -9.06 2.71 6.25
N ARG A 114 -9.72 3.02 5.13
CA ARG A 114 -11.20 3.12 5.04
C ARG A 114 -11.83 1.74 4.84
N VAL A 115 -11.43 0.80 5.65
CA VAL A 115 -11.89 -0.58 5.61
C VAL A 115 -12.35 -1.02 6.98
N ASP A 116 -13.23 -2.00 7.00
CA ASP A 116 -13.72 -2.65 8.21
C ASP A 116 -13.37 -4.13 8.14
N PHE A 117 -13.03 -4.73 9.28
CA PHE A 117 -12.75 -6.18 9.37
C PHE A 117 -13.96 -7.07 9.08
N VAL A 118 -15.14 -6.51 8.90
CA VAL A 118 -16.31 -7.21 8.34
C VAL A 118 -16.07 -7.56 6.86
N PHE A 119 -15.25 -6.76 6.14
CA PHE A 119 -14.98 -6.92 4.70
C PHE A 119 -13.53 -7.23 4.38
N GLU A 120 -12.62 -7.06 5.34
CA GLU A 120 -11.18 -7.30 5.19
C GLU A 120 -10.72 -8.37 6.19
N PHE A 121 -9.74 -9.16 5.78
CA PHE A 121 -9.16 -10.17 6.67
C PHE A 121 -8.24 -9.51 7.70
N PRO A 122 -8.27 -9.99 8.96
CA PRO A 122 -7.33 -9.53 9.98
C PRO A 122 -5.89 -9.77 9.55
N ARG A 123 -5.07 -8.75 9.74
CA ARG A 123 -3.63 -8.81 9.44
C ARG A 123 -2.84 -8.08 10.53
N PRO A 124 -1.54 -8.35 10.68
CA PRO A 124 -0.68 -7.53 11.51
C PRO A 124 -0.73 -6.07 11.08
N THR A 125 -0.70 -5.16 12.02
CA THR A 125 -0.77 -3.74 11.76
C THR A 125 0.38 -3.00 12.45
N MET A 126 0.66 -1.78 12.02
CA MET A 126 1.68 -0.91 12.60
C MET A 126 1.00 0.21 13.39
N PRO A 127 1.72 0.86 14.33
CA PRO A 127 1.15 1.95 15.14
C PRO A 127 0.62 3.14 14.32
N ASN A 128 1.16 3.34 13.13
CA ASN A 128 0.75 4.40 12.21
C ASN A 128 -0.36 3.99 11.24
N VAL A 129 -1.01 2.84 11.46
CA VAL A 129 -2.15 2.37 10.66
C VAL A 129 -3.42 2.49 11.49
N VAL A 130 -4.35 3.32 11.04
CA VAL A 130 -5.65 3.55 11.69
C VAL A 130 -6.77 3.04 10.78
N TYR A 131 -7.56 2.12 11.29
CA TYR A 131 -8.74 1.61 10.60
C TYR A 131 -9.95 2.48 10.91
N MET A 132 -10.57 3.01 9.87
CA MET A 132 -11.76 3.87 9.94
C MET A 132 -12.97 3.11 9.42
N GLY A 133 -13.49 2.17 10.22
CA GLY A 133 -14.72 1.45 9.91
C GLY A 133 -15.91 2.39 9.86
N GLY A 134 -16.90 2.05 9.04
CA GLY A 134 -18.14 2.82 8.94
C GLY A 134 -18.03 4.23 8.35
N PHE A 135 -16.89 4.61 7.81
CA PHE A 135 -16.66 5.96 7.27
C PHE A 135 -17.70 6.41 6.22
N GLN A 136 -18.30 5.47 5.52
CA GLN A 136 -19.32 5.73 4.49
C GLN A 136 -20.76 5.42 4.96
N CYS A 137 -20.92 4.95 6.17
CA CYS A 137 -22.24 4.70 6.75
C CYS A 137 -22.84 6.02 7.25
N LYS A 138 -24.04 6.34 6.80
CA LYS A 138 -24.85 7.45 7.30
C LYS A 138 -25.87 6.91 8.30
#